data_895a6d7ed6674df08dad65b4096eaace
#
_entry.id   895a6d7ed6674df08dad65b4096eaace
#
_cell.length_a   1.000
_cell.length_b   1.000
_cell.length_c   1.000
_cell.angle_alpha   90.00
_cell.angle_beta   90.00
_cell.angle_gamma   90.00
#
_symmetry.space_group_name_H-M   'P 1'
#
loop_
_entity.id
_entity.type
_entity.pdbx_description
1 polymer ?
#
loop_
_entity_poly.entity_id
_entity_poly.type
_entity_poly.pdbx_seq_one_letter_code
_entity_poly.pdbx_strand_id
1 'polypeptide(L)'
;VRSPAIAIAWEFGQRLRLGLIALAVYATVIGTILFLRHNLGQPVSLRDGKDLAMLVVVPVTTAFMFFLGVFSFGFTADLQARESMYPARMFTLPLTTKALAGWPMFYGASAMMALLLTAGRFLSFEVSGALGHFKLQPWGIEVPLIWPSLLAAVFLAWTQALTWMPYGLRGLRIVVTVLWLITLDAVVFVAVEYEVPEPKLVALLLPQLPLAYLAAWFAVSRARRGQVPDWRGVFARLSRVFQIVPRQRNAFASAGRAQMWFEWRQHGRSLPVWVAMLLPFELAMLFLARDEPPAMTFYTVFGVLLTPPLMAGFVAATVSRSNASARDSYGVPAFTATRPLTSAALIAAKLKVTLWSTLATWLLVLIALPLGLALSDTLSVVIHRVNEGIEAFGMPRIIVVMVLGLVALMASTWKRLVHSLFLDLSGREWLIKGSVLLASFLLVIVWPIGRWIHDDSNVRVALLNALPVILAVLACAKIWAAAWIARRLYDGRVLSDRTLVTGAAVWLVAVLGLYGVLVWFWSTPHVARYFLLLIAILEIPLARLSAAPLALAWNRHR
;
A
#
# COMPACT_ATOMS: atom_id res chain seq x y z
N VAL A 1 27.12 -31.54 7.60
CA VAL A 1 25.98 -30.71 8.07
C VAL A 1 26.35 -29.25 7.89
N ARG A 2 25.67 -28.53 7.02
CA ARG A 2 25.91 -27.09 6.84
C ARG A 2 25.48 -26.34 8.13
N SER A 3 26.22 -25.30 8.51
CA SER A 3 25.91 -24.54 9.71
C SER A 3 24.47 -23.97 9.65
N PRO A 4 23.75 -23.85 10.77
CA PRO A 4 22.42 -23.24 10.83
C PRO A 4 22.35 -21.84 10.18
N ALA A 5 23.41 -21.06 10.33
CA ALA A 5 23.55 -19.75 9.72
C ALA A 5 23.45 -19.81 8.20
N ILE A 6 24.23 -20.70 7.55
CA ILE A 6 24.25 -20.85 6.09
C ILE A 6 22.90 -21.33 5.57
N ALA A 7 22.22 -22.25 6.27
CA ALA A 7 20.90 -22.72 5.86
C ALA A 7 19.85 -21.61 5.88
N ILE A 8 19.84 -20.76 6.90
CA ILE A 8 18.95 -19.62 7.01
C ILE A 8 19.34 -18.53 6.00
N ALA A 9 20.62 -18.26 5.81
CA ALA A 9 21.10 -17.31 4.79
C ALA A 9 20.67 -17.72 3.38
N TRP A 10 20.73 -19.02 3.06
CA TRP A 10 20.29 -19.56 1.78
C TRP A 10 18.77 -19.36 1.59
N GLU A 11 17.95 -19.63 2.62
CA GLU A 11 16.50 -19.38 2.57
C GLU A 11 16.19 -17.91 2.29
N PHE A 12 16.87 -16.97 2.95
CA PHE A 12 16.71 -15.54 2.66
C PHE A 12 17.25 -15.16 1.29
N GLY A 13 18.36 -15.72 0.84
CA GLY A 13 18.88 -15.53 -0.50
C GLY A 13 17.89 -15.88 -1.59
N GLN A 14 17.17 -17.02 -1.44
CA GLN A 14 16.09 -17.40 -2.36
C GLN A 14 14.92 -16.40 -2.34
N ARG A 15 14.57 -15.88 -1.18
CA ARG A 15 13.50 -14.86 -1.05
C ARG A 15 13.91 -13.51 -1.60
N LEU A 16 15.15 -13.12 -1.43
CA LEU A 16 15.71 -11.85 -1.91
C LEU A 16 15.99 -11.85 -3.42
N ARG A 17 16.08 -13.02 -4.05
CA ARG A 17 16.47 -13.18 -5.46
C ARG A 17 15.73 -12.24 -6.41
N LEU A 18 14.41 -12.15 -6.29
CA LEU A 18 13.62 -11.27 -7.16
C LEU A 18 13.89 -9.80 -6.92
N GLY A 19 14.05 -9.38 -5.66
CA GLY A 19 14.41 -8.00 -5.32
C GLY A 19 15.80 -7.62 -5.79
N LEU A 20 16.77 -8.54 -5.69
CA LEU A 20 18.13 -8.33 -6.20
C LEU A 20 18.15 -8.24 -7.73
N ILE A 21 17.36 -9.06 -8.42
CA ILE A 21 17.20 -8.95 -9.88
C ILE A 21 16.59 -7.60 -10.26
N ALA A 22 15.53 -7.17 -9.54
CA ALA A 22 14.90 -5.87 -9.78
C ALA A 22 15.87 -4.70 -9.56
N LEU A 23 16.68 -4.77 -8.50
CA LEU A 23 17.71 -3.77 -8.22
C LEU A 23 18.80 -3.75 -9.29
N ALA A 24 19.25 -4.91 -9.75
CA ALA A 24 20.23 -5.02 -10.84
C ALA A 24 19.69 -4.45 -12.16
N VAL A 25 18.44 -4.78 -12.51
CA VAL A 25 17.77 -4.22 -13.70
C VAL A 25 17.66 -2.69 -13.57
N TYR A 26 17.26 -2.19 -12.41
CA TYR A 26 17.21 -0.75 -12.14
C TYR A 26 18.58 -0.09 -12.34
N ALA A 27 19.62 -0.59 -11.69
CA ALA A 27 20.99 -0.07 -11.80
C ALA A 27 21.48 -0.08 -13.26
N THR A 28 21.15 -1.13 -14.02
CA THR A 28 21.50 -1.23 -15.44
C THR A 28 20.77 -0.19 -16.28
N VAL A 29 19.46 -0.02 -16.07
CA VAL A 29 18.65 0.97 -16.82
C VAL A 29 19.14 2.39 -16.54
N ILE A 30 19.33 2.74 -15.27
CA ILE A 30 19.82 4.07 -14.90
C ILE A 30 21.25 4.29 -15.41
N GLY A 31 22.14 3.31 -15.24
CA GLY A 31 23.49 3.38 -15.77
C GLY A 31 23.50 3.59 -17.29
N THR A 32 22.63 2.91 -18.03
CA THR A 32 22.51 3.07 -19.47
C THR A 32 22.00 4.48 -19.85
N ILE A 33 21.00 5.00 -19.13
CA ILE A 33 20.46 6.35 -19.36
C ILE A 33 21.55 7.41 -19.10
N LEU A 34 22.28 7.30 -18.00
CA LEU A 34 23.37 8.22 -17.65
C LEU A 34 24.50 8.16 -18.68
N PHE A 35 24.88 6.95 -19.13
CA PHE A 35 25.88 6.72 -20.18
C PHE A 35 25.47 7.34 -21.52
N LEU A 36 24.21 7.13 -21.95
CA LEU A 36 23.69 7.72 -23.18
C LEU A 36 23.66 9.25 -23.12
N ARG A 37 23.22 9.84 -22.02
CA ARG A 37 23.24 11.31 -21.82
C ARG A 37 24.66 11.86 -21.89
N HIS A 38 25.60 11.20 -21.26
CA HIS A 38 27.01 11.59 -21.31
C HIS A 38 27.55 11.59 -22.75
N ASN A 39 27.30 10.54 -23.51
CA ASN A 39 27.75 10.42 -24.90
C ASN A 39 27.04 11.37 -25.89
N LEU A 40 25.83 11.83 -25.57
CA LEU A 40 25.09 12.81 -26.38
C LEU A 40 25.51 14.27 -26.07
N GLY A 41 26.59 14.44 -25.29
CA GLY A 41 27.13 15.78 -24.95
C GLY A 41 26.18 16.63 -24.10
N GLN A 42 25.14 16.04 -23.55
CA GLN A 42 24.29 16.71 -22.57
C GLN A 42 25.01 16.64 -21.22
N PRO A 43 25.42 17.77 -20.64
CA PRO A 43 25.99 17.73 -19.31
C PRO A 43 24.93 17.13 -18.40
N VAL A 44 25.24 15.96 -17.83
CA VAL A 44 24.51 15.47 -16.69
C VAL A 44 24.88 16.43 -15.56
N SER A 45 24.21 17.58 -15.50
CA SER A 45 24.34 18.46 -14.34
C SER A 45 23.59 17.76 -13.20
N LEU A 46 24.26 16.81 -12.57
CA LEU A 46 23.91 16.29 -11.25
C LEU A 46 23.90 17.43 -10.19
N ARG A 47 24.09 18.65 -10.65
CA ARG A 47 24.10 19.88 -9.86
C ARG A 47 22.73 20.22 -9.24
N ASP A 48 21.63 19.71 -9.78
CA ASP A 48 20.35 19.75 -9.12
C ASP A 48 20.25 18.55 -8.18
N GLY A 49 20.76 18.70 -6.95
CA GLY A 49 20.76 17.67 -5.91
C GLY A 49 19.39 17.02 -5.64
N LYS A 50 18.30 17.63 -6.12
CA LYS A 50 16.95 17.07 -6.10
C LYS A 50 16.79 15.83 -6.96
N ASP A 51 17.40 15.80 -8.14
CA ASP A 51 17.26 14.68 -9.09
C ASP A 51 18.04 13.47 -8.64
N LEU A 52 19.27 13.69 -8.15
CA LEU A 52 20.08 12.64 -7.56
C LEU A 52 19.42 12.08 -6.29
N ALA A 53 18.90 12.96 -5.43
CA ALA A 53 18.19 12.55 -4.22
C ALA A 53 17.00 11.64 -4.56
N MET A 54 16.18 11.98 -5.55
CA MET A 54 15.05 11.16 -5.96
C MET A 54 15.49 9.85 -6.64
N LEU A 55 16.55 9.87 -7.42
CA LEU A 55 17.09 8.71 -8.10
C LEU A 55 17.65 7.66 -7.11
N VAL A 56 18.06 8.09 -5.93
CA VAL A 56 18.53 7.20 -4.85
C VAL A 56 17.45 6.93 -3.81
N VAL A 57 16.67 7.93 -3.39
CA VAL A 57 15.65 7.80 -2.35
C VAL A 57 14.55 6.80 -2.75
N VAL A 58 14.07 6.84 -3.99
CA VAL A 58 12.99 5.93 -4.44
C VAL A 58 13.42 4.46 -4.40
N PRO A 59 14.56 4.02 -4.98
CA PRO A 59 14.99 2.63 -4.90
C PRO A 59 15.39 2.21 -3.48
N VAL A 60 15.99 3.11 -2.69
CA VAL A 60 16.33 2.83 -1.29
C VAL A 60 15.06 2.60 -0.46
N THR A 61 14.05 3.46 -0.60
CA THR A 61 12.75 3.28 0.06
C THR A 61 12.07 1.99 -0.38
N THR A 62 12.11 1.69 -1.68
CA THR A 62 11.55 0.44 -2.22
C THR A 62 12.29 -0.78 -1.68
N ALA A 63 13.62 -0.75 -1.65
CA ALA A 63 14.45 -1.83 -1.09
C ALA A 63 14.22 -1.97 0.42
N PHE A 64 14.09 -0.85 1.15
CA PHE A 64 13.75 -0.82 2.56
C PHE A 64 12.42 -1.55 2.84
N MET A 65 11.35 -1.19 2.13
CA MET A 65 10.05 -1.84 2.25
C MET A 65 10.08 -3.32 1.87
N PHE A 66 10.86 -3.66 0.83
CA PHE A 66 11.05 -5.04 0.42
C PHE A 66 11.79 -5.86 1.49
N PHE A 67 12.87 -5.33 2.06
CA PHE A 67 13.59 -5.99 3.16
C PHE A 67 12.72 -6.15 4.39
N LEU A 68 11.96 -5.11 4.72
CA LEU A 68 10.99 -5.17 5.81
C LEU A 68 10.01 -6.34 5.62
N GLY A 69 9.43 -6.48 4.43
CA GLY A 69 8.50 -7.58 4.13
C GLY A 69 9.14 -8.96 4.10
N VAL A 70 10.36 -9.09 3.57
CA VAL A 70 11.08 -10.37 3.48
C VAL A 70 11.54 -10.85 4.86
N PHE A 71 12.23 -10.00 5.62
CA PHE A 71 12.83 -10.38 6.90
C PHE A 71 11.81 -10.49 8.04
N SER A 72 10.70 -9.72 7.99
CA SER A 72 9.60 -9.88 8.96
C SER A 72 8.65 -11.03 8.63
N PHE A 73 8.81 -11.70 7.46
CA PHE A 73 7.86 -12.63 6.87
C PHE A 73 6.48 -12.01 6.57
N GLY A 74 6.43 -10.69 6.45
CA GLY A 74 5.19 -9.90 6.33
C GLY A 74 4.40 -10.15 5.04
N PHE A 75 5.05 -10.51 3.93
CA PHE A 75 4.37 -10.69 2.65
C PHE A 75 3.37 -11.85 2.61
N THR A 76 3.49 -12.81 3.51
CA THR A 76 2.68 -14.04 3.49
C THR A 76 1.70 -14.15 4.65
N ALA A 77 1.64 -13.15 5.54
CA ALA A 77 0.95 -13.28 6.80
C ALA A 77 -0.24 -12.31 6.94
N ASP A 78 -1.24 -12.75 7.70
CA ASP A 78 -2.37 -11.91 8.11
C ASP A 78 -2.00 -11.10 9.37
N LEU A 79 -1.88 -9.79 9.20
CA LEU A 79 -1.60 -8.87 10.30
C LEU A 79 -2.67 -8.88 11.40
N GLN A 80 -3.90 -9.27 11.06
CA GLN A 80 -5.01 -9.39 12.02
C GLN A 80 -5.03 -10.74 12.74
N ALA A 81 -4.25 -11.72 12.29
CA ALA A 81 -4.21 -13.03 12.91
C ALA A 81 -3.71 -12.97 14.35
N ARG A 82 -4.24 -13.84 15.21
CA ARG A 82 -3.78 -14.02 16.60
C ARG A 82 -2.46 -14.79 16.65
N GLU A 83 -2.26 -15.67 15.68
CA GLU A 83 -1.09 -16.52 15.58
C GLU A 83 0.15 -15.72 15.18
N SER A 84 1.32 -16.25 15.52
CA SER A 84 2.60 -15.69 15.09
C SER A 84 2.71 -15.65 13.57
N MET A 85 3.31 -14.59 13.03
CA MET A 85 3.67 -14.50 11.60
C MET A 85 4.93 -15.32 11.28
N TYR A 86 5.62 -15.85 12.29
CA TYR A 86 6.80 -16.69 12.07
C TYR A 86 6.40 -17.99 11.34
N PRO A 87 7.10 -18.38 10.24
CA PRO A 87 6.70 -19.53 9.43
C PRO A 87 6.74 -20.84 10.21
N ALA A 88 5.61 -21.56 10.26
CA ALA A 88 5.52 -22.84 10.99
C ALA A 88 6.51 -23.89 10.48
N ARG A 89 6.82 -23.90 9.17
CA ARG A 89 7.84 -24.78 8.58
C ARG A 89 9.25 -24.60 9.18
N MET A 90 9.57 -23.43 9.70
CA MET A 90 10.85 -23.19 10.35
C MET A 90 10.93 -23.91 11.72
N PHE A 91 9.78 -24.21 12.33
CA PHE A 91 9.75 -24.92 13.61
C PHE A 91 10.06 -26.42 13.49
N THR A 92 9.96 -26.98 12.27
CA THR A 92 10.32 -28.39 11.99
C THR A 92 11.84 -28.57 11.80
N LEU A 93 12.57 -27.48 11.67
CA LEU A 93 14.02 -27.54 11.55
C LEU A 93 14.67 -27.95 12.89
N PRO A 94 15.72 -28.78 12.88
CA PRO A 94 16.44 -29.22 14.08
C PRO A 94 17.36 -28.11 14.60
N LEU A 95 16.78 -26.91 14.85
CA LEU A 95 17.49 -25.73 15.31
C LEU A 95 16.97 -25.27 16.67
N THR A 96 17.86 -24.66 17.46
CA THR A 96 17.46 -24.02 18.71
C THR A 96 16.61 -22.78 18.44
N THR A 97 15.70 -22.45 19.35
CA THR A 97 14.86 -21.25 19.20
C THR A 97 15.69 -19.96 19.16
N LYS A 98 16.85 -19.95 19.85
CA LYS A 98 17.82 -18.84 19.80
C LYS A 98 18.34 -18.62 18.37
N ALA A 99 18.72 -19.69 17.70
CA ALA A 99 19.21 -19.63 16.31
C ALA A 99 18.11 -19.26 15.32
N LEU A 100 16.88 -19.77 15.53
CA LEU A 100 15.71 -19.45 14.69
C LEU A 100 15.34 -17.97 14.76
N ALA A 101 15.43 -17.33 15.91
CA ALA A 101 15.17 -15.90 16.05
C ALA A 101 16.42 -15.06 15.66
N GLY A 102 17.60 -15.46 16.11
CA GLY A 102 18.81 -14.65 16.02
C GLY A 102 19.32 -14.44 14.60
N TRP A 103 19.43 -15.51 13.80
CA TRP A 103 19.96 -15.38 12.44
C TRP A 103 19.11 -14.52 11.50
N PRO A 104 17.78 -14.68 11.45
CA PRO A 104 16.94 -13.77 10.66
C PRO A 104 17.03 -12.31 11.09
N MET A 105 17.11 -12.05 12.41
CA MET A 105 17.27 -10.68 12.93
C MET A 105 18.63 -10.10 12.58
N PHE A 106 19.69 -10.88 12.74
CA PHE A 106 21.05 -10.46 12.41
C PHE A 106 21.18 -10.12 10.91
N TYR A 107 20.72 -11.01 10.03
CA TYR A 107 20.77 -10.76 8.58
C TYR A 107 19.91 -9.57 8.18
N GLY A 108 18.72 -9.44 8.76
CA GLY A 108 17.82 -8.33 8.49
C GLY A 108 18.40 -6.99 8.94
N ALA A 109 18.87 -6.89 10.18
CA ALA A 109 19.48 -5.68 10.74
C ALA A 109 20.74 -5.28 9.94
N SER A 110 21.61 -6.24 9.64
CA SER A 110 22.82 -6.00 8.85
C SER A 110 22.52 -5.55 7.43
N ALA A 111 21.50 -6.14 6.77
CA ALA A 111 21.07 -5.75 5.44
C ALA A 111 20.48 -4.32 5.42
N MET A 112 19.69 -3.94 6.44
CA MET A 112 19.14 -2.59 6.57
C MET A 112 20.23 -1.56 6.82
N MET A 113 21.16 -1.84 7.73
CA MET A 113 22.32 -0.95 7.96
C MET A 113 23.14 -0.79 6.69
N ALA A 114 23.48 -1.89 6.02
CA ALA A 114 24.25 -1.87 4.79
C ALA A 114 23.55 -1.06 3.68
N LEU A 115 22.23 -1.23 3.52
CA LEU A 115 21.43 -0.49 2.55
C LEU A 115 21.55 1.04 2.77
N LEU A 116 21.32 1.51 4.00
CA LEU A 116 21.32 2.94 4.29
C LEU A 116 22.73 3.52 4.33
N LEU A 117 23.72 2.78 4.85
CA LEU A 117 25.11 3.22 4.81
C LEU A 117 25.64 3.33 3.37
N THR A 118 25.34 2.37 2.50
CA THR A 118 25.75 2.44 1.09
C THR A 118 25.02 3.55 0.34
N ALA A 119 23.72 3.72 0.55
CA ALA A 119 22.95 4.80 -0.05
C ALA A 119 23.45 6.17 0.42
N GLY A 120 23.65 6.35 1.71
CA GLY A 120 24.17 7.58 2.28
C GLY A 120 25.58 7.88 1.82
N ARG A 121 26.44 6.87 1.71
CA ARG A 121 27.80 7.00 1.16
C ARG A 121 27.79 7.43 -0.30
N PHE A 122 26.88 6.84 -1.10
CA PHE A 122 26.72 7.20 -2.51
C PHE A 122 26.27 8.64 -2.66
N LEU A 123 25.32 9.09 -1.85
CA LEU A 123 24.82 10.48 -1.83
C LEU A 123 25.89 11.46 -1.31
N SER A 124 26.73 11.07 -0.34
CA SER A 124 27.77 11.91 0.24
C SER A 124 28.97 12.11 -0.69
N PHE A 125 29.27 11.15 -1.54
CA PHE A 125 30.45 11.18 -2.43
C PHE A 125 30.37 12.31 -3.45
N GLU A 126 29.17 12.74 -3.84
CA GLU A 126 28.98 13.85 -4.78
C GLU A 126 28.85 15.24 -4.13
N VAL A 127 28.54 15.32 -2.83
CA VAL A 127 28.13 16.58 -2.18
C VAL A 127 29.20 17.22 -1.31
N SER A 128 30.10 16.48 -0.71
CA SER A 128 31.27 17.06 -0.04
C SER A 128 32.27 15.99 0.41
N GLY A 129 33.55 16.24 0.18
CA GLY A 129 34.66 15.37 0.54
C GLY A 129 34.97 15.24 2.04
N ALA A 130 34.02 15.47 2.94
CA ALA A 130 34.18 15.35 4.38
C ALA A 130 33.42 14.18 4.96
N LEU A 131 34.11 13.38 5.76
CA LEU A 131 33.62 12.22 6.48
C LEU A 131 32.38 12.55 7.34
N GLY A 132 31.26 11.90 7.06
CA GLY A 132 30.24 11.62 8.07
C GLY A 132 28.93 12.39 8.01
N HIS A 133 28.78 13.44 7.20
CA HIS A 133 27.53 14.20 7.13
C HIS A 133 26.98 14.28 5.72
N PHE A 134 25.66 14.08 5.60
CA PHE A 134 24.91 14.18 4.36
C PHE A 134 24.08 15.46 4.38
N LYS A 135 24.27 16.36 3.42
CA LYS A 135 23.42 17.55 3.27
C LYS A 135 22.25 17.25 2.39
N LEU A 136 21.06 17.19 2.97
CA LEU A 136 19.81 17.19 2.22
C LEU A 136 19.54 18.60 1.67
N GLN A 137 20.05 18.90 0.48
CA GLN A 137 19.54 20.05 -0.26
C GLN A 137 18.16 19.67 -0.83
N PRO A 138 17.08 20.44 -0.59
CA PRO A 138 17.05 21.88 -0.45
C PRO A 138 16.88 22.42 0.98
N TRP A 139 16.89 21.58 2.02
CA TRP A 139 16.60 22.03 3.39
C TRP A 139 17.84 22.38 4.22
N GLY A 140 19.04 22.22 3.67
CA GLY A 140 20.29 22.54 4.38
C GLY A 140 20.60 21.65 5.59
N ILE A 141 19.83 20.58 5.81
CA ILE A 141 19.97 19.69 6.97
C ILE A 141 21.12 18.73 6.74
N GLU A 142 22.10 18.75 7.64
CA GLU A 142 23.18 17.78 7.68
C GLU A 142 22.69 16.53 8.44
N VAL A 143 22.51 15.39 7.74
CA VAL A 143 22.08 14.14 8.37
C VAL A 143 23.30 13.23 8.52
N PRO A 144 23.69 12.88 9.74
CA PRO A 144 24.74 11.90 9.97
C PRO A 144 24.29 10.52 9.47
N LEU A 145 25.24 9.65 9.06
CA LEU A 145 24.94 8.36 8.44
C LEU A 145 24.71 7.23 9.45
N ILE A 146 25.32 7.31 10.62
CA ILE A 146 25.38 6.18 11.57
C ILE A 146 24.05 5.99 12.28
N TRP A 147 23.51 7.03 12.94
CA TRP A 147 22.29 6.87 13.71
C TRP A 147 21.05 6.54 12.85
N PRO A 148 20.83 7.08 11.62
CA PRO A 148 19.68 6.68 10.81
C PRO A 148 19.80 5.23 10.32
N SER A 149 21.03 4.78 10.02
CA SER A 149 21.27 3.38 9.64
C SER A 149 21.00 2.42 10.81
N LEU A 150 21.43 2.80 12.01
CA LEU A 150 21.14 2.06 13.24
C LEU A 150 19.63 2.09 13.56
N LEU A 151 18.97 3.22 13.38
CA LEU A 151 17.52 3.37 13.55
C LEU A 151 16.75 2.41 12.64
N ALA A 152 17.15 2.28 11.37
CA ALA A 152 16.52 1.35 10.45
C ALA A 152 16.72 -0.12 10.85
N ALA A 153 17.89 -0.47 11.37
CA ALA A 153 18.14 -1.80 11.92
C ALA A 153 17.28 -2.08 13.16
N VAL A 154 17.16 -1.11 14.07
CA VAL A 154 16.29 -1.18 15.27
C VAL A 154 14.82 -1.28 14.85
N PHE A 155 14.40 -0.47 13.89
CA PHE A 155 13.06 -0.52 13.33
C PHE A 155 12.70 -1.91 12.81
N LEU A 156 13.57 -2.51 11.98
CA LEU A 156 13.33 -3.86 11.48
C LEU A 156 13.33 -4.89 12.62
N ALA A 157 14.29 -4.83 13.52
CA ALA A 157 14.40 -5.78 14.63
C ALA A 157 13.13 -5.78 15.51
N TRP A 158 12.61 -4.62 15.88
CA TRP A 158 11.35 -4.53 16.62
C TRP A 158 10.15 -4.94 15.77
N THR A 159 10.10 -4.60 14.51
CA THR A 159 9.04 -5.05 13.60
C THR A 159 9.01 -6.58 13.53
N GLN A 160 10.17 -7.25 13.47
CA GLN A 160 10.26 -8.70 13.54
C GLN A 160 9.74 -9.22 14.89
N ALA A 161 10.17 -8.65 16.02
CA ALA A 161 9.73 -9.06 17.34
C ALA A 161 8.22 -8.94 17.51
N LEU A 162 7.65 -7.80 17.10
CA LEU A 162 6.21 -7.51 17.20
C LEU A 162 5.37 -8.38 16.26
N THR A 163 5.82 -8.61 15.04
CA THR A 163 5.10 -9.45 14.07
C THR A 163 5.15 -10.93 14.41
N TRP A 164 6.26 -11.41 14.99
CA TRP A 164 6.41 -12.80 15.41
C TRP A 164 5.71 -13.13 16.73
N MET A 165 5.34 -12.12 17.52
CA MET A 165 4.60 -12.31 18.77
C MET A 165 3.19 -12.86 18.48
N PRO A 166 2.76 -13.94 19.15
CA PRO A 166 1.36 -14.35 19.17
C PRO A 166 0.55 -13.44 20.11
N TYR A 167 -0.60 -12.97 19.64
CA TYR A 167 -1.45 -12.03 20.38
C TYR A 167 -2.76 -12.67 20.84
N GLY A 168 -3.24 -12.27 22.01
CA GLY A 168 -4.52 -12.75 22.57
C GLY A 168 -5.75 -12.26 21.80
N LEU A 169 -5.68 -11.10 21.16
CA LEU A 169 -6.78 -10.46 20.44
C LEU A 169 -6.45 -10.28 18.96
N ARG A 170 -7.47 -10.41 18.12
CA ARG A 170 -7.38 -10.04 16.69
C ARG A 170 -7.17 -8.52 16.57
N GLY A 171 -6.22 -8.12 15.73
CA GLY A 171 -5.91 -6.72 15.49
C GLY A 171 -4.98 -6.06 16.53
N LEU A 172 -4.74 -6.69 17.69
CA LEU A 172 -3.85 -6.12 18.71
C LEU A 172 -2.42 -5.91 18.19
N ARG A 173 -1.94 -6.81 17.32
CA ARG A 173 -0.65 -6.64 16.64
C ARG A 173 -0.55 -5.31 15.92
N ILE A 174 -1.61 -4.94 15.20
CA ILE A 174 -1.67 -3.68 14.46
C ILE A 174 -1.55 -2.50 15.41
N VAL A 175 -2.34 -2.50 16.50
CA VAL A 175 -2.30 -1.43 17.51
C VAL A 175 -0.90 -1.27 18.08
N VAL A 176 -0.28 -2.38 18.50
CA VAL A 176 1.07 -2.35 19.10
C VAL A 176 2.11 -1.90 18.09
N THR A 177 1.99 -2.33 16.81
CA THR A 177 2.92 -1.90 15.75
C THR A 177 2.76 -0.41 15.43
N VAL A 178 1.53 0.10 15.38
CA VAL A 178 1.28 1.53 15.15
C VAL A 178 1.81 2.37 16.31
N LEU A 179 1.55 1.97 17.55
CA LEU A 179 2.10 2.66 18.73
C LEU A 179 3.63 2.68 18.71
N TRP A 180 4.24 1.58 18.29
CA TRP A 180 5.69 1.51 18.11
C TRP A 180 6.18 2.48 17.03
N LEU A 181 5.50 2.54 15.88
CA LEU A 181 5.84 3.49 14.80
C LEU A 181 5.79 4.92 15.29
N ILE A 182 4.74 5.30 16.03
CA ILE A 182 4.60 6.65 16.60
C ILE A 182 5.74 6.96 17.58
N THR A 183 6.12 5.99 18.41
CA THR A 183 7.26 6.18 19.33
C THR A 183 8.55 6.41 18.55
N LEU A 184 8.73 5.69 17.44
CA LEU A 184 9.89 5.86 16.57
C LEU A 184 9.90 7.23 15.89
N ASP A 185 8.76 7.65 15.33
CA ASP A 185 8.60 8.97 14.71
C ASP A 185 8.85 10.10 15.72
N ALA A 186 8.37 9.94 16.96
CA ALA A 186 8.67 10.88 18.03
C ALA A 186 10.17 10.96 18.36
N VAL A 187 10.88 9.84 18.35
CA VAL A 187 12.34 9.83 18.53
C VAL A 187 13.04 10.56 17.40
N VAL A 188 12.61 10.33 16.13
CA VAL A 188 13.18 11.03 14.97
C VAL A 188 12.90 12.54 15.05
N PHE A 189 11.65 12.91 15.37
CA PHE A 189 11.25 14.29 15.53
C PHE A 189 12.11 15.01 16.59
N VAL A 190 12.23 14.44 17.79
CA VAL A 190 13.06 14.99 18.87
C VAL A 190 14.52 15.06 18.46
N ALA A 191 15.03 14.04 17.75
CA ALA A 191 16.43 14.02 17.30
C ALA A 191 16.75 15.15 16.32
N VAL A 192 15.81 15.45 15.42
CA VAL A 192 15.97 16.50 14.39
C VAL A 192 15.72 17.89 14.99
N GLU A 193 14.60 18.07 15.70
CA GLU A 193 14.17 19.37 16.23
C GLU A 193 15.12 19.94 17.30
N TYR A 194 15.63 19.06 18.16
CA TYR A 194 16.54 19.45 19.23
C TYR A 194 18.02 19.22 18.90
N GLU A 195 18.36 18.95 17.65
CA GLU A 195 19.73 18.71 17.17
C GLU A 195 20.53 17.80 18.13
N VAL A 196 19.91 16.66 18.55
CA VAL A 196 20.50 15.78 19.55
C VAL A 196 21.81 15.20 19.03
N PRO A 197 22.93 15.30 19.78
CA PRO A 197 24.23 14.81 19.36
C PRO A 197 24.21 13.31 19.00
N GLU A 198 24.83 12.94 17.88
CA GLU A 198 24.84 11.58 17.36
C GLU A 198 25.25 10.50 18.40
N PRO A 199 26.25 10.71 19.27
CA PRO A 199 26.63 9.73 20.28
C PRO A 199 25.48 9.39 21.26
N LYS A 200 24.63 10.37 21.59
CA LYS A 200 23.47 10.14 22.46
C LYS A 200 22.41 9.30 21.77
N LEU A 201 22.16 9.54 20.49
CA LEU A 201 21.21 8.74 19.69
C LEU A 201 21.72 7.31 19.51
N VAL A 202 22.99 7.13 19.23
CA VAL A 202 23.61 5.80 19.14
C VAL A 202 23.52 5.08 20.48
N ALA A 203 23.80 5.75 21.59
CA ALA A 203 23.70 5.18 22.95
C ALA A 203 22.25 4.78 23.30
N LEU A 204 21.23 5.52 22.80
CA LEU A 204 19.81 5.18 22.96
C LEU A 204 19.37 3.99 22.10
N LEU A 205 19.84 3.95 20.84
CA LEU A 205 19.39 2.97 19.84
C LEU A 205 20.11 1.63 19.97
N LEU A 206 21.40 1.62 20.27
CA LEU A 206 22.20 0.39 20.29
C LEU A 206 21.65 -0.68 21.25
N PRO A 207 21.23 -0.35 22.50
CA PRO A 207 20.64 -1.32 23.43
C PRO A 207 19.29 -1.88 22.95
N GLN A 208 18.61 -1.22 22.02
CA GLN A 208 17.34 -1.69 21.49
C GLN A 208 17.48 -2.97 20.66
N LEU A 209 18.61 -3.20 20.00
CA LEU A 209 18.85 -4.42 19.23
C LEU A 209 18.82 -5.70 20.09
N PRO A 210 19.60 -5.81 21.18
CA PRO A 210 19.49 -6.97 22.08
C PRO A 210 18.13 -7.07 22.77
N LEU A 211 17.48 -5.96 23.10
CA LEU A 211 16.12 -5.99 23.66
C LEU A 211 15.10 -6.54 22.64
N ALA A 212 15.13 -6.08 21.41
CA ALA A 212 14.31 -6.61 20.33
C ALA A 212 14.57 -8.10 20.08
N TYR A 213 15.85 -8.53 20.15
CA TYR A 213 16.19 -9.95 20.03
C TYR A 213 15.59 -10.79 21.18
N LEU A 214 15.66 -10.32 22.42
CA LEU A 214 15.05 -11.01 23.56
C LEU A 214 13.53 -11.11 23.39
N ALA A 215 12.88 -10.03 22.96
CA ALA A 215 11.45 -10.01 22.66
C ALA A 215 11.09 -10.99 21.52
N ALA A 216 11.88 -11.03 20.45
CA ALA A 216 11.70 -11.95 19.33
C ALA A 216 11.94 -13.41 19.73
N TRP A 217 12.98 -13.69 20.50
CA TRP A 217 13.22 -15.03 21.04
C TRP A 217 12.06 -15.51 21.90
N PHE A 218 11.55 -14.66 22.78
CA PHE A 218 10.35 -14.95 23.59
C PHE A 218 9.13 -15.21 22.69
N ALA A 219 8.90 -14.36 21.69
CA ALA A 219 7.82 -14.49 20.71
C ALA A 219 7.88 -15.84 19.96
N VAL A 220 9.03 -16.17 19.40
CA VAL A 220 9.26 -17.42 18.64
C VAL A 220 9.15 -18.64 19.56
N SER A 221 9.63 -18.56 20.81
CA SER A 221 9.52 -19.65 21.77
C SER A 221 8.06 -19.96 22.12
N ARG A 222 7.23 -18.94 22.30
CA ARG A 222 5.77 -19.11 22.53
C ARG A 222 5.07 -19.66 21.30
N ALA A 223 5.40 -19.11 20.12
CA ALA A 223 4.84 -19.57 18.85
C ALA A 223 5.16 -21.05 18.57
N ARG A 224 6.41 -21.48 18.85
CA ARG A 224 6.84 -22.89 18.69
C ARG A 224 6.09 -23.85 19.61
N ARG A 225 5.71 -23.38 20.82
CA ARG A 225 4.90 -24.17 21.77
C ARG A 225 3.40 -24.14 21.46
N GLY A 226 2.97 -23.43 20.42
CA GLY A 226 1.55 -23.22 20.09
C GLY A 226 0.80 -22.36 21.13
N GLN A 227 1.52 -21.66 22.01
CA GLN A 227 0.93 -20.86 23.06
C GLN A 227 0.46 -19.52 22.52
N VAL A 228 -0.84 -19.39 22.26
CA VAL A 228 -1.48 -18.10 22.02
C VAL A 228 -2.04 -17.60 23.34
N PRO A 229 -1.73 -16.36 23.81
CA PRO A 229 -2.29 -15.82 25.02
C PRO A 229 -3.82 -15.84 24.97
N ASP A 230 -4.47 -16.48 25.93
CA ASP A 230 -5.93 -16.48 26.00
C ASP A 230 -6.41 -15.36 26.93
N TRP A 231 -6.65 -14.21 26.33
CA TRP A 231 -7.19 -13.05 27.03
C TRP A 231 -8.73 -13.09 27.10
N ARG A 232 -9.34 -14.19 26.62
CA ARG A 232 -10.79 -14.36 26.69
C ARG A 232 -11.31 -14.28 28.12
N GLY A 233 -10.55 -14.78 29.09
CA GLY A 233 -10.91 -14.70 30.50
C GLY A 233 -10.97 -13.26 31.06
N VAL A 234 -10.06 -12.39 30.64
CA VAL A 234 -10.03 -10.98 31.07
C VAL A 234 -11.15 -10.18 30.38
N PHE A 235 -11.38 -10.43 29.09
CA PHE A 235 -12.41 -9.75 28.30
C PHE A 235 -13.78 -10.43 28.35
N ALA A 236 -13.90 -11.65 28.86
CA ALA A 236 -15.19 -12.30 29.05
C ALA A 236 -16.09 -11.53 30.03
N ARG A 237 -15.51 -10.79 30.97
CA ARG A 237 -16.27 -9.88 31.84
C ARG A 237 -16.75 -8.64 31.09
N LEU A 238 -15.91 -8.03 30.26
CA LEU A 238 -16.29 -6.91 29.39
C LEU A 238 -17.25 -7.34 28.27
N SER A 239 -17.02 -8.52 27.66
CA SER A 239 -17.90 -9.02 26.60
C SER A 239 -19.30 -9.38 27.11
N ARG A 240 -19.47 -9.72 28.39
CA ARG A 240 -20.81 -9.91 29.00
C ARG A 240 -21.59 -8.60 29.04
N VAL A 241 -20.95 -7.46 29.24
CA VAL A 241 -21.60 -6.13 29.20
C VAL A 241 -22.04 -5.79 27.76
N PHE A 242 -21.29 -6.19 26.75
CA PHE A 242 -21.65 -5.99 25.32
C PHE A 242 -22.53 -7.12 24.73
N GLN A 243 -22.79 -8.20 25.47
CA GLN A 243 -23.67 -9.30 25.05
C GLN A 243 -25.16 -9.05 25.37
N ILE A 244 -25.50 -7.89 25.90
CA ILE A 244 -26.90 -7.47 26.18
C ILE A 244 -27.72 -7.33 24.89
N VAL A 245 -27.08 -7.21 23.72
CA VAL A 245 -27.78 -7.27 22.43
C VAL A 245 -28.10 -8.73 22.09
N PRO A 246 -29.37 -9.13 22.05
CA PRO A 246 -29.74 -10.52 21.74
C PRO A 246 -29.11 -10.92 20.41
N ARG A 247 -28.34 -11.99 20.45
CA ARG A 247 -27.78 -12.59 19.22
C ARG A 247 -28.94 -13.20 18.48
N GLN A 248 -29.54 -12.46 17.55
CA GLN A 248 -30.57 -13.02 16.65
C GLN A 248 -29.95 -14.22 15.94
N ARG A 249 -30.36 -15.41 16.34
CA ARG A 249 -30.01 -16.70 15.71
C ARG A 249 -30.88 -16.93 14.46
N ASN A 250 -31.24 -15.90 13.75
CA ASN A 250 -32.04 -16.05 12.55
C ASN A 250 -31.16 -16.70 11.46
N ALA A 251 -31.70 -17.78 10.88
CA ALA A 251 -31.11 -18.41 9.71
C ALA A 251 -30.95 -17.36 8.61
N PHE A 252 -29.85 -17.40 7.88
CA PHE A 252 -29.65 -16.50 6.76
C PHE A 252 -30.72 -16.76 5.69
N ALA A 253 -31.38 -15.71 5.23
CA ALA A 253 -32.43 -15.78 4.23
C ALA A 253 -31.95 -16.29 2.86
N SER A 254 -30.63 -16.28 2.61
CA SER A 254 -30.02 -16.82 1.39
C SER A 254 -28.55 -17.16 1.57
N ALA A 255 -28.04 -18.11 0.76
CA ALA A 255 -26.63 -18.46 0.73
C ALA A 255 -25.73 -17.24 0.39
N GLY A 256 -26.20 -16.32 -0.46
CA GLY A 256 -25.49 -15.10 -0.81
C GLY A 256 -25.33 -14.15 0.38
N ARG A 257 -26.37 -14.00 1.24
CA ARG A 257 -26.27 -13.20 2.48
C ARG A 257 -25.31 -13.83 3.48
N ALA A 258 -25.35 -15.14 3.64
CA ALA A 258 -24.40 -15.87 4.49
C ALA A 258 -22.96 -15.67 4.02
N GLN A 259 -22.71 -15.75 2.70
CA GLN A 259 -21.39 -15.49 2.12
C GLN A 259 -20.95 -14.05 2.33
N MET A 260 -21.80 -13.07 2.08
CA MET A 260 -21.50 -11.65 2.29
C MET A 260 -21.16 -11.35 3.75
N TRP A 261 -21.91 -11.92 4.70
CA TRP A 261 -21.61 -11.79 6.13
C TRP A 261 -20.27 -12.43 6.52
N PHE A 262 -19.94 -13.60 5.95
CA PHE A 262 -18.66 -14.27 6.15
C PHE A 262 -17.50 -13.42 5.63
N GLU A 263 -17.58 -12.93 4.40
CA GLU A 263 -16.57 -12.06 3.79
C GLU A 263 -16.41 -10.74 4.55
N TRP A 264 -17.52 -10.13 5.01
CA TRP A 264 -17.49 -8.93 5.84
C TRP A 264 -16.73 -9.15 7.15
N ARG A 265 -16.99 -10.26 7.84
CA ARG A 265 -16.28 -10.58 9.09
C ARG A 265 -14.82 -10.90 8.87
N GLN A 266 -14.47 -11.45 7.74
CA GLN A 266 -13.10 -11.87 7.44
C GLN A 266 -12.26 -10.71 6.90
N HIS A 267 -12.80 -9.91 5.99
CA HIS A 267 -12.04 -8.91 5.24
C HIS A 267 -12.66 -7.51 5.24
N GLY A 268 -13.99 -7.39 5.27
CA GLY A 268 -14.69 -6.11 5.09
C GLY A 268 -14.40 -5.07 6.17
N ARG A 269 -14.01 -5.50 7.36
CA ARG A 269 -13.68 -4.60 8.48
C ARG A 269 -12.24 -4.10 8.44
N SER A 270 -11.38 -4.67 7.62
CA SER A 270 -9.95 -4.35 7.64
C SER A 270 -9.68 -2.90 7.27
N LEU A 271 -10.22 -2.41 6.17
CA LEU A 271 -9.98 -1.03 5.74
C LEU A 271 -10.53 0.02 6.72
N PRO A 272 -11.82 -0.04 7.17
CA PRO A 272 -12.32 0.90 8.17
C PRO A 272 -11.50 0.90 9.47
N VAL A 273 -11.04 -0.26 9.93
CA VAL A 273 -10.22 -0.37 11.15
C VAL A 273 -8.87 0.28 10.96
N TRP A 274 -8.18 0.05 9.84
CA TRP A 274 -6.90 0.69 9.56
C TRP A 274 -7.00 2.21 9.50
N VAL A 275 -8.01 2.71 8.80
CA VAL A 275 -8.25 4.16 8.71
C VAL A 275 -8.64 4.73 10.07
N ALA A 276 -9.53 4.05 10.83
CA ALA A 276 -9.90 4.48 12.17
C ALA A 276 -8.72 4.56 13.14
N MET A 277 -7.68 3.76 12.93
CA MET A 277 -6.47 3.78 13.75
C MET A 277 -5.53 4.91 13.38
N LEU A 278 -5.44 5.29 12.11
CA LEU A 278 -4.57 6.36 11.63
C LEU A 278 -5.19 7.75 11.83
N LEU A 279 -6.51 7.86 11.66
CA LEU A 279 -7.24 9.12 11.76
C LEU A 279 -6.93 9.96 13.02
N PRO A 280 -6.87 9.41 14.25
CA PRO A 280 -6.56 10.22 15.43
C PRO A 280 -5.20 10.91 15.34
N PHE A 281 -4.20 10.25 14.74
CA PHE A 281 -2.86 10.80 14.58
C PHE A 281 -2.82 11.87 13.48
N GLU A 282 -3.46 11.60 12.36
CA GLU A 282 -3.58 12.57 11.29
C GLU A 282 -4.37 13.82 11.73
N LEU A 283 -5.44 13.64 12.51
CA LEU A 283 -6.20 14.74 13.07
C LEU A 283 -5.42 15.49 14.15
N ALA A 284 -4.56 14.82 14.92
CA ALA A 284 -3.65 15.48 15.86
C ALA A 284 -2.69 16.46 15.17
N MET A 285 -2.29 16.18 13.91
CA MET A 285 -1.47 17.11 13.12
C MET A 285 -2.20 18.42 12.80
N LEU A 286 -3.55 18.45 12.81
CA LEU A 286 -4.30 19.70 12.66
C LEU A 286 -4.10 20.65 13.86
N PHE A 287 -3.94 20.12 15.06
CA PHE A 287 -3.63 20.93 16.23
C PHE A 287 -2.23 21.53 16.17
N LEU A 288 -1.27 20.79 15.59
CA LEU A 288 0.08 21.31 15.33
C LEU A 288 0.10 22.34 14.19
N ALA A 289 -0.80 22.19 13.21
CA ALA A 289 -0.92 23.10 12.08
C ALA A 289 -1.67 24.41 12.42
N ARG A 290 -2.18 24.58 13.65
CA ARG A 290 -2.97 25.75 14.05
C ARG A 290 -2.17 27.04 13.97
N ASP A 291 -0.94 27.02 14.45
CA ASP A 291 -0.04 28.17 14.53
C ASP A 291 0.91 28.27 13.33
N GLU A 292 0.78 27.35 12.37
CA GLU A 292 1.58 27.25 11.15
C GLU A 292 0.90 27.94 9.96
N PRO A 293 1.62 28.19 8.84
CA PRO A 293 1.04 28.74 7.63
C PRO A 293 -0.18 27.93 7.12
N PRO A 294 -1.20 28.58 6.54
CA PRO A 294 -2.43 27.92 6.05
C PRO A 294 -2.18 26.71 5.14
N ALA A 295 -1.05 26.69 4.42
CA ALA A 295 -0.64 25.57 3.58
C ALA A 295 -0.51 24.24 4.36
N MET A 296 -0.07 24.30 5.64
CA MET A 296 0.10 23.12 6.47
C MET A 296 -1.24 22.44 6.80
N THR A 297 -2.28 23.23 7.09
CA THR A 297 -3.64 22.75 7.25
C THR A 297 -4.13 22.03 5.99
N PHE A 298 -3.87 22.57 4.79
CA PHE A 298 -4.25 21.93 3.52
C PHE A 298 -3.49 20.64 3.25
N TYR A 299 -2.19 20.58 3.53
CA TYR A 299 -1.41 19.34 3.40
C TYR A 299 -1.94 18.27 4.34
N THR A 300 -2.31 18.63 5.57
CA THR A 300 -2.89 17.69 6.54
C THR A 300 -4.27 17.19 6.08
N VAL A 301 -5.17 18.09 5.67
CA VAL A 301 -6.49 17.73 5.12
C VAL A 301 -6.35 16.81 3.90
N PHE A 302 -5.42 17.14 3.00
CA PHE A 302 -5.16 16.32 1.82
C PHE A 302 -4.59 14.94 2.19
N GLY A 303 -3.70 14.87 3.18
CA GLY A 303 -3.19 13.63 3.77
C GLY A 303 -4.33 12.75 4.28
N VAL A 304 -5.21 13.30 5.13
CA VAL A 304 -6.40 12.60 5.66
C VAL A 304 -7.30 12.07 4.53
N LEU A 305 -7.55 12.87 3.49
CA LEU A 305 -8.37 12.46 2.35
C LEU A 305 -7.70 11.38 1.48
N LEU A 306 -6.35 11.34 1.42
CA LEU A 306 -5.60 10.32 0.69
C LEU A 306 -5.43 9.02 1.47
N THR A 307 -5.59 9.02 2.79
CA THR A 307 -5.40 7.83 3.63
C THR A 307 -6.31 6.66 3.24
N PRO A 308 -7.63 6.81 3.00
CA PRO A 308 -8.45 5.69 2.54
C PRO A 308 -7.96 5.02 1.25
N PRO A 309 -7.66 5.73 0.14
CA PRO A 309 -7.15 5.08 -1.05
C PRO A 309 -5.75 4.49 -0.88
N LEU A 310 -4.87 5.07 -0.06
CA LEU A 310 -3.56 4.50 0.24
C LEU A 310 -3.69 3.20 1.04
N MET A 311 -4.46 3.21 2.12
CA MET A 311 -4.71 2.03 2.94
C MET A 311 -5.43 0.93 2.17
N ALA A 312 -6.33 1.27 1.24
CA ALA A 312 -6.97 0.31 0.36
C ALA A 312 -5.94 -0.50 -0.46
N GLY A 313 -4.85 0.12 -0.90
CA GLY A 313 -3.76 -0.57 -1.60
C GLY A 313 -3.08 -1.64 -0.72
N PHE A 314 -2.81 -1.34 0.56
CA PHE A 314 -2.23 -2.29 1.51
C PHE A 314 -3.20 -3.42 1.89
N VAL A 315 -4.48 -3.10 2.03
CA VAL A 315 -5.52 -4.07 2.42
C VAL A 315 -5.97 -4.95 1.26
N ALA A 316 -5.77 -4.53 0.01
CA ALA A 316 -6.25 -5.24 -1.19
C ALA A 316 -5.84 -6.71 -1.23
N ALA A 317 -4.60 -7.03 -0.85
CA ALA A 317 -4.11 -8.40 -0.80
C ALA A 317 -4.88 -9.29 0.20
N THR A 318 -5.45 -8.71 1.27
CA THR A 318 -6.24 -9.46 2.26
C THR A 318 -7.64 -9.81 1.75
N VAL A 319 -8.20 -8.98 0.87
CA VAL A 319 -9.54 -9.17 0.28
C VAL A 319 -9.55 -10.33 -0.72
N SER A 320 -8.47 -10.49 -1.46
CA SER A 320 -8.34 -11.52 -2.48
C SER A 320 -7.97 -12.89 -1.89
N ARG A 321 -7.20 -12.93 -0.81
CA ARG A 321 -6.78 -14.17 -0.15
C ARG A 321 -7.90 -14.69 0.77
N SER A 322 -8.36 -15.87 0.51
CA SER A 322 -9.45 -16.48 1.28
C SER A 322 -9.00 -17.26 2.53
N ASN A 323 -7.70 -17.52 2.71
CA ASN A 323 -7.14 -18.11 3.94
C ASN A 323 -5.66 -17.74 4.10
N ALA A 324 -5.35 -17.08 5.19
CA ALA A 324 -3.98 -16.83 5.64
C ALA A 324 -3.25 -18.12 6.10
N SER A 325 -3.99 -19.21 6.32
CA SER A 325 -3.45 -20.46 6.87
C SER A 325 -2.85 -21.40 5.82
N ALA A 326 -3.21 -21.26 4.54
CA ALA A 326 -2.62 -22.07 3.45
C ALA A 326 -1.36 -21.35 2.94
N ARG A 327 -0.27 -21.49 3.65
CA ARG A 327 0.97 -20.72 3.50
C ARG A 327 1.69 -20.86 2.17
N ASP A 328 1.39 -21.88 1.36
CA ASP A 328 2.16 -22.21 0.16
C ASP A 328 1.30 -22.47 -1.10
N SER A 329 -0.03 -22.35 -1.05
CA SER A 329 -0.87 -22.51 -2.23
C SER A 329 -1.64 -21.24 -2.56
N TYR A 330 -1.39 -20.70 -3.74
CA TYR A 330 -2.21 -19.64 -4.34
C TYR A 330 -3.57 -20.17 -4.80
N GLY A 331 -3.91 -21.42 -4.44
CA GLY A 331 -5.17 -22.08 -4.76
C GLY A 331 -6.36 -21.53 -3.97
N VAL A 332 -7.56 -21.76 -4.48
CA VAL A 332 -8.79 -21.50 -3.74
C VAL A 332 -8.86 -22.49 -2.57
N PRO A 333 -9.09 -22.04 -1.32
CA PRO A 333 -9.22 -22.95 -0.20
C PRO A 333 -10.32 -23.98 -0.43
N ALA A 334 -10.08 -25.22 -0.01
CA ALA A 334 -11.03 -26.31 -0.16
C ALA A 334 -12.45 -25.96 0.33
N PHE A 335 -12.54 -25.24 1.46
CA PHE A 335 -13.83 -24.76 1.99
C PHE A 335 -14.57 -23.81 1.05
N THR A 336 -13.85 -22.93 0.31
CA THR A 336 -14.46 -22.02 -0.66
C THR A 336 -14.75 -22.72 -1.99
N ALA A 337 -13.88 -23.66 -2.39
CA ALA A 337 -14.04 -24.45 -3.62
C ALA A 337 -15.28 -25.36 -3.57
N THR A 338 -15.58 -25.96 -2.40
CA THR A 338 -16.70 -26.90 -2.20
C THR A 338 -18.05 -26.21 -1.93
N ARG A 339 -18.10 -24.88 -1.81
CA ARG A 339 -19.38 -24.18 -1.57
C ARG A 339 -20.33 -24.32 -2.74
N PRO A 340 -21.64 -24.52 -2.48
CA PRO A 340 -22.66 -24.61 -3.52
C PRO A 340 -23.06 -23.23 -4.05
N LEU A 341 -22.05 -22.42 -4.43
CA LEU A 341 -22.22 -21.09 -5.00
C LEU A 341 -21.45 -21.00 -6.32
N THR A 342 -22.04 -20.31 -7.29
CA THR A 342 -21.35 -20.05 -8.56
C THR A 342 -20.14 -19.11 -8.34
N SER A 343 -19.15 -19.19 -9.21
CA SER A 343 -17.99 -18.28 -9.17
C SER A 343 -18.42 -16.81 -9.26
N ALA A 344 -19.45 -16.53 -10.06
CA ALA A 344 -20.05 -15.20 -10.17
C ALA A 344 -20.67 -14.71 -8.83
N ALA A 345 -21.39 -15.58 -8.12
CA ALA A 345 -22.00 -15.23 -6.83
C ALA A 345 -20.93 -14.96 -5.74
N LEU A 346 -19.84 -15.72 -5.74
CA LEU A 346 -18.71 -15.49 -4.83
C LEU A 346 -18.04 -14.14 -5.11
N ILE A 347 -17.77 -13.82 -6.38
CA ILE A 347 -17.19 -12.53 -6.76
C ILE A 347 -18.15 -11.38 -6.42
N ALA A 348 -19.45 -11.53 -6.72
CA ALA A 348 -20.44 -10.51 -6.38
C ALA A 348 -20.49 -10.24 -4.87
N ALA A 349 -20.39 -11.27 -4.03
CA ALA A 349 -20.30 -11.10 -2.58
C ALA A 349 -19.05 -10.30 -2.17
N LYS A 350 -17.88 -10.62 -2.74
CA LYS A 350 -16.62 -9.87 -2.50
C LYS A 350 -16.73 -8.41 -2.93
N LEU A 351 -17.25 -8.13 -4.13
CA LEU A 351 -17.43 -6.77 -4.64
C LEU A 351 -18.40 -5.95 -3.78
N LYS A 352 -19.50 -6.55 -3.31
CA LYS A 352 -20.42 -5.89 -2.37
C LYS A 352 -19.76 -5.57 -1.04
N VAL A 353 -18.98 -6.50 -0.50
CA VAL A 353 -18.27 -6.29 0.77
C VAL A 353 -17.21 -5.20 0.65
N THR A 354 -16.44 -5.17 -0.44
CA THR A 354 -15.47 -4.09 -0.67
C THR A 354 -16.15 -2.74 -0.84
N LEU A 355 -17.30 -2.68 -1.50
CA LEU A 355 -18.09 -1.45 -1.61
C LEU A 355 -18.56 -0.96 -0.23
N TRP A 356 -19.16 -1.84 0.59
CA TRP A 356 -19.55 -1.50 1.96
C TRP A 356 -18.37 -1.09 2.84
N SER A 357 -17.22 -1.74 2.69
CA SER A 357 -15.98 -1.38 3.38
C SER A 357 -15.53 0.03 3.00
N THR A 358 -15.56 0.36 1.71
CA THR A 358 -15.25 1.71 1.22
C THR A 358 -16.21 2.76 1.79
N LEU A 359 -17.53 2.50 1.70
CA LEU A 359 -18.54 3.43 2.21
C LEU A 359 -18.41 3.66 3.72
N ALA A 360 -18.19 2.60 4.50
CA ALA A 360 -17.99 2.71 5.95
C ALA A 360 -16.73 3.53 6.28
N THR A 361 -15.65 3.34 5.52
CA THR A 361 -14.41 4.08 5.70
C THR A 361 -14.59 5.57 5.39
N TRP A 362 -15.25 5.88 4.27
CA TRP A 362 -15.49 7.27 3.89
C TRP A 362 -16.48 7.97 4.81
N LEU A 363 -17.50 7.27 5.31
CA LEU A 363 -18.40 7.81 6.35
C LEU A 363 -17.60 8.21 7.60
N LEU A 364 -16.65 7.37 8.02
CA LEU A 364 -15.80 7.66 9.17
C LEU A 364 -14.93 8.92 8.92
N VAL A 365 -14.30 9.06 7.75
CA VAL A 365 -13.48 10.23 7.41
C VAL A 365 -14.32 11.50 7.31
N LEU A 366 -15.50 11.42 6.66
CA LEU A 366 -16.40 12.56 6.48
C LEU A 366 -17.00 13.06 7.80
N ILE A 367 -17.06 12.22 8.84
CA ILE A 367 -17.45 12.64 10.18
C ILE A 367 -16.25 13.18 10.96
N ALA A 368 -15.11 12.46 10.91
CA ALA A 368 -13.94 12.76 11.73
C ALA A 368 -13.20 14.03 11.29
N LEU A 369 -13.10 14.27 9.97
CA LEU A 369 -12.35 15.42 9.43
C LEU A 369 -13.01 16.76 9.80
N PRO A 370 -14.31 17.01 9.57
CA PRO A 370 -14.96 18.25 10.02
C PRO A 370 -14.87 18.45 11.54
N LEU A 371 -15.03 17.37 12.30
CA LEU A 371 -14.89 17.40 13.76
C LEU A 371 -13.47 17.80 14.18
N GLY A 372 -12.46 17.21 13.55
CA GLY A 372 -11.04 17.55 13.79
C GLY A 372 -10.74 19.01 13.46
N LEU A 373 -11.21 19.50 12.31
CA LEU A 373 -11.05 20.92 11.91
C LEU A 373 -11.74 21.87 12.89
N ALA A 374 -12.94 21.52 13.38
CA ALA A 374 -13.66 22.34 14.36
C ALA A 374 -12.95 22.36 15.72
N LEU A 375 -12.43 21.21 16.19
CA LEU A 375 -11.73 21.10 17.46
C LEU A 375 -10.35 21.77 17.46
N SER A 376 -9.69 21.81 16.31
CA SER A 376 -8.38 22.47 16.14
C SER A 376 -8.45 23.95 15.78
N ASP A 377 -9.65 24.54 15.69
CA ASP A 377 -9.90 25.93 15.24
C ASP A 377 -9.39 26.24 13.81
N THR A 378 -9.03 25.19 13.03
CA THR A 378 -8.51 25.35 11.66
C THR A 378 -9.60 25.34 10.58
N LEU A 379 -10.87 25.18 10.97
CA LEU A 379 -12.02 25.17 10.06
C LEU A 379 -12.17 26.48 9.29
N SER A 380 -11.89 27.62 9.94
CA SER A 380 -11.95 28.96 9.33
C SER A 380 -11.00 29.09 8.15
N VAL A 381 -9.81 28.49 8.22
CA VAL A 381 -8.79 28.49 7.16
C VAL A 381 -9.33 27.76 5.92
N VAL A 382 -9.99 26.62 6.12
CA VAL A 382 -10.57 25.84 5.02
C VAL A 382 -11.76 26.58 4.39
N ILE A 383 -12.65 27.17 5.21
CA ILE A 383 -13.79 27.95 4.73
C ILE A 383 -13.33 29.17 3.92
N HIS A 384 -12.32 29.89 4.41
CA HIS A 384 -11.77 31.04 3.69
C HIS A 384 -11.27 30.65 2.29
N ARG A 385 -10.55 29.55 2.18
CA ARG A 385 -10.05 29.04 0.89
C ARG A 385 -11.15 28.59 -0.06
N VAL A 386 -12.21 27.97 0.47
CA VAL A 386 -13.38 27.60 -0.32
C VAL A 386 -14.08 28.85 -0.85
N ASN A 387 -14.21 29.89 -0.03
CA ASN A 387 -14.81 31.17 -0.43
C ASN A 387 -13.98 31.87 -1.53
N GLU A 388 -12.64 31.93 -1.41
CA GLU A 388 -11.78 32.41 -2.49
C GLU A 388 -12.01 31.64 -3.80
N GLY A 389 -12.17 30.31 -3.72
CA GLY A 389 -12.52 29.49 -4.86
C GLY A 389 -13.90 29.83 -5.45
N ILE A 390 -14.88 30.09 -4.59
CA ILE A 390 -16.24 30.49 -5.03
C ILE A 390 -16.20 31.84 -5.73
N GLU A 391 -15.45 32.81 -5.22
CA GLU A 391 -15.25 34.12 -5.85
C GLU A 391 -14.57 33.99 -7.22
N ALA A 392 -13.55 33.13 -7.34
CA ALA A 392 -12.78 32.94 -8.57
C ALA A 392 -13.55 32.18 -9.67
N PHE A 393 -14.28 31.12 -9.31
CA PHE A 393 -14.85 30.16 -10.27
C PHE A 393 -16.38 30.04 -10.24
N GLY A 394 -17.02 30.67 -9.25
CA GLY A 394 -18.47 30.57 -9.01
C GLY A 394 -18.86 29.32 -8.20
N MET A 395 -19.89 29.49 -7.38
CA MET A 395 -20.37 28.46 -6.44
C MET A 395 -20.72 27.10 -7.11
N PRO A 396 -21.41 27.05 -8.28
CA PRO A 396 -21.75 25.78 -8.90
C PRO A 396 -20.52 24.95 -9.31
N ARG A 397 -19.48 25.61 -9.81
CA ARG A 397 -18.25 24.91 -10.23
C ARG A 397 -17.49 24.35 -9.04
N ILE A 398 -17.37 25.10 -7.96
CA ILE A 398 -16.68 24.63 -6.74
C ILE A 398 -17.42 23.43 -6.13
N ILE A 399 -18.75 23.48 -6.03
CA ILE A 399 -19.53 22.32 -5.53
C ILE A 399 -19.28 21.08 -6.40
N VAL A 400 -19.32 21.23 -7.74
CA VAL A 400 -19.07 20.11 -8.64
C VAL A 400 -17.65 19.57 -8.49
N VAL A 401 -16.64 20.42 -8.35
CA VAL A 401 -15.24 19.98 -8.12
C VAL A 401 -15.13 19.20 -6.82
N MET A 402 -15.72 19.71 -5.74
CA MET A 402 -15.68 19.03 -4.43
C MET A 402 -16.40 17.67 -4.48
N VAL A 403 -17.58 17.61 -5.06
CA VAL A 403 -18.35 16.37 -5.19
C VAL A 403 -17.63 15.37 -6.10
N LEU A 404 -17.11 15.81 -7.24
CA LEU A 404 -16.34 14.95 -8.15
C LEU A 404 -15.03 14.48 -7.52
N GLY A 405 -14.32 15.35 -6.81
CA GLY A 405 -13.11 15.00 -6.08
C GLY A 405 -13.40 13.92 -5.03
N LEU A 406 -14.46 14.09 -4.25
CA LEU A 406 -14.87 13.10 -3.27
C LEU A 406 -15.26 11.77 -3.92
N VAL A 407 -16.08 11.80 -4.97
CA VAL A 407 -16.49 10.60 -5.72
C VAL A 407 -15.28 9.92 -6.35
N ALA A 408 -14.33 10.68 -6.91
CA ALA A 408 -13.11 10.15 -7.48
C ALA A 408 -12.22 9.45 -6.43
N LEU A 409 -12.09 10.03 -5.23
CA LEU A 409 -11.36 9.43 -4.11
C LEU A 409 -12.05 8.16 -3.60
N MET A 410 -13.38 8.16 -3.46
CA MET A 410 -14.17 6.98 -3.10
C MET A 410 -14.02 5.88 -4.15
N ALA A 411 -14.15 6.22 -5.43
CA ALA A 411 -13.98 5.29 -6.55
C ALA A 411 -12.53 4.75 -6.61
N SER A 412 -11.52 5.60 -6.37
CA SER A 412 -10.12 5.20 -6.29
C SER A 412 -9.87 4.22 -5.14
N THR A 413 -10.47 4.45 -3.97
CA THR A 413 -10.40 3.56 -2.81
C THR A 413 -10.96 2.18 -3.17
N TRP A 414 -12.19 2.14 -3.72
CA TRP A 414 -12.81 0.89 -4.14
C TRP A 414 -12.03 0.20 -5.27
N LYS A 415 -11.59 0.94 -6.30
CA LYS A 415 -10.75 0.44 -7.40
C LYS A 415 -9.47 -0.23 -6.88
N ARG A 416 -8.81 0.37 -5.89
CA ARG A 416 -7.59 -0.21 -5.28
C ARG A 416 -7.89 -1.49 -4.50
N LEU A 417 -8.98 -1.56 -3.74
CA LEU A 417 -9.40 -2.78 -3.02
C LEU A 417 -9.65 -3.96 -3.95
N VAL A 418 -10.23 -3.70 -5.13
CA VAL A 418 -10.59 -4.76 -6.09
C VAL A 418 -9.51 -5.02 -7.16
N HIS A 419 -8.46 -4.19 -7.18
CA HIS A 419 -7.44 -4.21 -8.24
C HIS A 419 -6.71 -5.56 -8.35
N SER A 420 -6.39 -6.20 -7.22
CA SER A 420 -5.66 -7.46 -7.18
C SER A 420 -6.53 -8.69 -7.31
N LEU A 421 -7.88 -8.56 -7.24
CA LEU A 421 -8.78 -9.71 -7.20
C LEU A 421 -8.56 -10.71 -8.33
N PHE A 422 -8.40 -10.24 -9.58
CA PHE A 422 -8.22 -11.14 -10.71
C PHE A 422 -6.84 -11.83 -10.72
N LEU A 423 -5.81 -11.16 -10.23
CA LEU A 423 -4.45 -11.71 -10.14
C LEU A 423 -4.38 -12.80 -9.07
N ASP A 424 -4.83 -12.48 -7.87
CA ASP A 424 -4.75 -13.36 -6.71
C ASP A 424 -5.69 -14.58 -6.87
N LEU A 425 -6.89 -14.36 -7.45
CA LEU A 425 -7.83 -15.44 -7.73
C LEU A 425 -7.41 -16.35 -8.90
N SER A 426 -6.43 -15.94 -9.72
CA SER A 426 -5.89 -16.78 -10.79
C SER A 426 -5.11 -18.00 -10.27
N GLY A 427 -4.64 -17.97 -9.04
CA GLY A 427 -3.83 -19.02 -8.42
C GLY A 427 -2.44 -19.19 -9.05
N ARG A 428 -2.00 -18.26 -9.90
CA ARG A 428 -0.73 -18.35 -10.62
C ARG A 428 0.34 -17.47 -9.97
N GLU A 429 1.26 -18.10 -9.29
CA GLU A 429 2.36 -17.43 -8.57
C GLU A 429 3.17 -16.47 -9.46
N TRP A 430 3.47 -16.88 -10.70
CA TRP A 430 4.24 -16.06 -11.63
C TRP A 430 3.51 -14.78 -12.05
N LEU A 431 2.16 -14.80 -12.17
CA LEU A 431 1.38 -13.59 -12.45
C LEU A 431 1.43 -12.60 -11.30
N ILE A 432 1.35 -13.08 -10.07
CA ILE A 432 1.41 -12.25 -8.88
C ILE A 432 2.81 -11.63 -8.74
N LYS A 433 3.85 -12.47 -8.80
CA LYS A 433 5.24 -12.01 -8.72
C LYS A 433 5.60 -11.07 -9.88
N GLY A 434 5.17 -11.39 -11.10
CA GLY A 434 5.38 -10.55 -12.29
C GLY A 434 4.67 -9.21 -12.19
N SER A 435 3.44 -9.16 -11.65
CA SER A 435 2.72 -7.89 -11.47
C SER A 435 3.36 -6.98 -10.42
N VAL A 436 3.89 -7.55 -9.34
CA VAL A 436 4.64 -6.78 -8.32
C VAL A 436 5.94 -6.25 -8.91
N LEU A 437 6.68 -7.09 -9.63
CA LEU A 437 7.92 -6.69 -10.31
C LEU A 437 7.65 -5.56 -11.32
N LEU A 438 6.63 -5.70 -12.15
CA LEU A 438 6.23 -4.69 -13.12
C LEU A 438 5.80 -3.38 -12.45
N ALA A 439 5.02 -3.45 -11.37
CA ALA A 439 4.61 -2.26 -10.62
C ALA A 439 5.81 -1.54 -9.99
N SER A 440 6.75 -2.28 -9.41
CA SER A 440 7.99 -1.72 -8.86
C SER A 440 8.85 -1.09 -9.95
N PHE A 441 8.99 -1.76 -11.10
CA PHE A 441 9.73 -1.25 -12.25
C PHE A 441 9.11 0.04 -12.81
N LEU A 442 7.79 0.07 -12.97
CA LEU A 442 7.09 1.28 -13.43
C LEU A 442 7.24 2.44 -12.45
N LEU A 443 7.12 2.17 -11.15
CA LEU A 443 7.27 3.21 -10.11
C LEU A 443 8.66 3.85 -10.15
N VAL A 444 9.68 3.05 -10.41
CA VAL A 444 11.07 3.49 -10.50
C VAL A 444 11.35 4.27 -11.79
N ILE A 445 10.75 3.85 -12.92
CA ILE A 445 11.00 4.47 -14.23
C ILE A 445 10.16 5.74 -14.46
N VAL A 446 8.97 5.83 -13.87
CA VAL A 446 8.07 6.98 -14.06
C VAL A 446 8.77 8.31 -13.70
N TRP A 447 9.55 8.33 -12.64
CA TRP A 447 10.23 9.56 -12.23
C TRP A 447 11.31 10.03 -13.23
N PRO A 448 12.31 9.22 -13.62
CA PRO A 448 13.33 9.63 -14.60
C PRO A 448 12.71 10.03 -15.95
N ILE A 449 11.70 9.29 -16.41
CA ILE A 449 11.00 9.62 -17.66
C ILE A 449 10.23 10.94 -17.50
N GLY A 450 9.51 11.12 -16.40
CA GLY A 450 8.76 12.34 -16.11
C GLY A 450 9.69 13.57 -16.08
N ARG A 451 10.86 13.41 -15.48
CA ARG A 451 11.86 14.46 -15.41
C ARG A 451 12.45 14.78 -16.79
N TRP A 452 12.81 13.75 -17.56
CA TRP A 452 13.28 13.95 -18.93
C TRP A 452 12.27 14.67 -19.81
N ILE A 453 10.98 14.32 -19.70
CA ILE A 453 9.89 15.01 -20.41
C ILE A 453 9.76 16.46 -19.93
N HIS A 454 9.97 16.71 -18.65
CA HIS A 454 9.89 18.06 -18.09
C HIS A 454 11.03 18.96 -18.57
N ASP A 455 12.25 18.44 -18.60
CA ASP A 455 13.47 19.21 -18.88
C ASP A 455 13.67 19.46 -20.38
N ASP A 456 13.24 18.51 -21.26
CA ASP A 456 13.36 18.64 -22.70
C ASP A 456 12.04 19.13 -23.33
N SER A 457 12.04 20.38 -23.79
CA SER A 457 10.87 20.99 -24.44
C SER A 457 10.45 20.25 -25.72
N ASN A 458 11.40 19.67 -26.47
CA ASN A 458 11.11 18.96 -27.72
C ASN A 458 10.42 17.63 -27.42
N VAL A 459 10.92 16.89 -26.42
CA VAL A 459 10.30 15.63 -25.94
C VAL A 459 8.90 15.89 -25.41
N ARG A 460 8.73 16.97 -24.63
CA ARG A 460 7.41 17.36 -24.10
C ARG A 460 6.41 17.66 -25.22
N VAL A 461 6.81 18.45 -26.23
CA VAL A 461 5.96 18.78 -27.38
C VAL A 461 5.65 17.52 -28.20
N ALA A 462 6.65 16.68 -28.47
CA ALA A 462 6.45 15.42 -29.17
C ALA A 462 5.48 14.49 -28.42
N LEU A 463 5.62 14.38 -27.09
CA LEU A 463 4.72 13.59 -26.24
C LEU A 463 3.29 14.14 -26.24
N LEU A 464 3.12 15.47 -26.11
CA LEU A 464 1.80 16.10 -26.15
C LEU A 464 1.11 15.87 -27.50
N ASN A 465 1.85 15.89 -28.61
CA ASN A 465 1.33 15.59 -29.93
C ASN A 465 0.99 14.10 -30.10
N ALA A 466 1.77 13.20 -29.49
CA ALA A 466 1.52 11.76 -29.53
C ALA A 466 0.43 11.30 -28.52
N LEU A 467 0.15 12.09 -27.49
CA LEU A 467 -0.74 11.73 -26.39
C LEU A 467 -2.14 11.29 -26.84
N PRO A 468 -2.81 11.96 -27.80
CA PRO A 468 -4.12 11.52 -28.29
C PRO A 468 -4.06 10.11 -28.91
N VAL A 469 -3.00 9.83 -29.67
CA VAL A 469 -2.79 8.52 -30.32
C VAL A 469 -2.53 7.45 -29.25
N ILE A 470 -1.67 7.74 -28.28
CA ILE A 470 -1.38 6.83 -27.15
C ILE A 470 -2.65 6.50 -26.39
N LEU A 471 -3.45 7.50 -26.03
CA LEU A 471 -4.70 7.30 -25.31
C LEU A 471 -5.73 6.52 -26.15
N ALA A 472 -5.81 6.79 -27.45
CA ALA A 472 -6.69 6.05 -28.36
C ALA A 472 -6.28 4.56 -28.44
N VAL A 473 -4.99 4.27 -28.59
CA VAL A 473 -4.46 2.89 -28.61
C VAL A 473 -4.76 2.19 -27.28
N LEU A 474 -4.55 2.85 -26.15
CA LEU A 474 -4.86 2.29 -24.82
C LEU A 474 -6.37 2.05 -24.65
N ALA A 475 -7.22 2.96 -25.10
CA ALA A 475 -8.68 2.80 -25.07
C ALA A 475 -9.14 1.62 -25.93
N CYS A 476 -8.62 1.51 -27.17
CA CYS A 476 -8.89 0.37 -28.06
C CYS A 476 -8.43 -0.95 -27.46
N ALA A 477 -7.22 -1.01 -26.90
CA ALA A 477 -6.69 -2.19 -26.23
C ALA A 477 -7.56 -2.60 -25.04
N LYS A 478 -8.03 -1.63 -24.26
CA LYS A 478 -8.94 -1.85 -23.12
C LYS A 478 -10.28 -2.44 -23.55
N ILE A 479 -10.90 -1.85 -24.58
CA ILE A 479 -12.18 -2.33 -25.12
C ILE A 479 -12.01 -3.73 -25.71
N TRP A 480 -10.95 -3.94 -26.48
CA TRP A 480 -10.64 -5.26 -27.06
C TRP A 480 -10.44 -6.33 -25.98
N ALA A 481 -9.66 -6.03 -24.93
CA ALA A 481 -9.46 -6.94 -23.81
C ALA A 481 -10.79 -7.25 -23.10
N ALA A 482 -11.65 -6.26 -22.91
CA ALA A 482 -12.97 -6.44 -22.30
C ALA A 482 -13.89 -7.30 -23.17
N ALA A 483 -13.91 -7.08 -24.48
CA ALA A 483 -14.68 -7.88 -25.44
C ALA A 483 -14.20 -9.34 -25.47
N TRP A 484 -12.87 -9.55 -25.46
CA TRP A 484 -12.29 -10.89 -25.40
C TRP A 484 -12.67 -11.62 -24.11
N ILE A 485 -12.60 -10.94 -22.95
CA ILE A 485 -13.01 -11.51 -21.66
C ILE A 485 -14.51 -11.82 -21.67
N ALA A 486 -15.35 -10.88 -22.15
CA ALA A 486 -16.80 -11.07 -22.23
C ALA A 486 -17.16 -12.29 -23.08
N ARG A 487 -16.50 -12.48 -24.23
CA ARG A 487 -16.65 -13.68 -25.07
C ARG A 487 -16.30 -14.95 -24.32
N ARG A 488 -15.18 -14.96 -23.58
CA ARG A 488 -14.77 -16.12 -22.78
C ARG A 488 -15.74 -16.44 -21.63
N LEU A 489 -16.32 -15.40 -21.00
CA LEU A 489 -17.34 -15.56 -19.96
C LEU A 489 -18.65 -16.10 -20.53
N TYR A 490 -19.02 -15.68 -21.74
CA TYR A 490 -20.18 -16.18 -22.48
C TYR A 490 -19.99 -17.63 -22.89
N ASP A 491 -18.90 -17.98 -23.59
CA ASP A 491 -18.58 -19.32 -24.05
C ASP A 491 -18.51 -20.32 -22.87
N GLY A 492 -17.94 -19.90 -21.75
CA GLY A 492 -17.81 -20.68 -20.51
C GLY A 492 -19.08 -20.73 -19.66
N ARG A 493 -20.17 -20.05 -20.02
CA ARG A 493 -21.41 -19.91 -19.25
C ARG A 493 -21.18 -19.52 -17.78
N VAL A 494 -20.13 -18.73 -17.52
CA VAL A 494 -19.75 -18.28 -16.17
C VAL A 494 -20.71 -17.22 -15.66
N LEU A 495 -21.20 -16.35 -16.57
CA LEU A 495 -22.17 -15.29 -16.32
C LEU A 495 -23.37 -15.45 -17.24
N SER A 496 -24.54 -15.00 -16.76
CA SER A 496 -25.74 -14.95 -17.61
C SER A 496 -25.66 -13.78 -18.61
N ASP A 497 -26.30 -13.94 -19.75
CA ASP A 497 -26.35 -12.92 -20.82
C ASP A 497 -26.89 -11.57 -20.30
N ARG A 498 -27.90 -11.63 -19.45
CA ARG A 498 -28.47 -10.45 -18.78
C ARG A 498 -27.40 -9.69 -17.97
N THR A 499 -26.54 -10.41 -17.24
CA THR A 499 -25.48 -9.80 -16.43
C THR A 499 -24.42 -9.17 -17.31
N LEU A 500 -24.07 -9.78 -18.43
CA LEU A 500 -23.10 -9.23 -19.38
C LEU A 500 -23.65 -7.94 -20.03
N VAL A 501 -24.89 -7.99 -20.51
CA VAL A 501 -25.56 -6.82 -21.15
C VAL A 501 -25.76 -5.69 -20.15
N THR A 502 -26.25 -5.98 -18.93
CA THR A 502 -26.43 -4.95 -17.91
C THR A 502 -25.08 -4.36 -17.46
N GLY A 503 -24.05 -5.16 -17.34
CA GLY A 503 -22.70 -4.68 -17.02
C GLY A 503 -22.14 -3.74 -18.11
N ALA A 504 -22.30 -4.09 -19.36
CA ALA A 504 -21.91 -3.25 -20.51
C ALA A 504 -22.71 -1.94 -20.54
N ALA A 505 -24.02 -1.99 -20.32
CA ALA A 505 -24.89 -0.82 -20.29
C ALA A 505 -24.51 0.13 -19.14
N VAL A 506 -24.32 -0.38 -17.93
CA VAL A 506 -23.89 0.42 -16.77
C VAL A 506 -22.53 1.07 -17.02
N TRP A 507 -21.60 0.33 -17.62
CA TRP A 507 -20.29 0.89 -17.99
C TRP A 507 -20.43 2.03 -18.99
N LEU A 508 -21.23 1.85 -20.04
CA LEU A 508 -21.46 2.86 -21.07
C LEU A 508 -22.09 4.13 -20.46
N VAL A 509 -23.11 3.97 -19.62
CA VAL A 509 -23.76 5.10 -18.92
C VAL A 509 -22.74 5.83 -18.02
N ALA A 510 -21.89 5.11 -17.32
CA ALA A 510 -20.85 5.70 -16.49
C ALA A 510 -19.82 6.49 -17.32
N VAL A 511 -19.39 5.96 -18.46
CA VAL A 511 -18.47 6.65 -19.38
C VAL A 511 -19.11 7.91 -19.94
N LEU A 512 -20.36 7.82 -20.43
CA LEU A 512 -21.08 8.97 -20.98
C LEU A 512 -21.37 10.03 -19.90
N GLY A 513 -21.71 9.60 -18.69
CA GLY A 513 -21.90 10.48 -17.54
C GLY A 513 -20.61 11.23 -17.17
N LEU A 514 -19.50 10.53 -17.04
CA LEU A 514 -18.20 11.16 -16.78
C LEU A 514 -17.79 12.09 -17.93
N TYR A 515 -17.96 11.67 -19.18
CA TYR A 515 -17.70 12.51 -20.35
C TYR A 515 -18.52 13.78 -20.32
N GLY A 516 -19.85 13.70 -20.06
CA GLY A 516 -20.72 14.86 -19.97
C GLY A 516 -20.27 15.86 -18.90
N VAL A 517 -19.89 15.35 -17.74
CA VAL A 517 -19.35 16.17 -16.65
C VAL A 517 -18.03 16.84 -17.02
N LEU A 518 -17.10 16.09 -17.65
CA LEU A 518 -15.81 16.65 -18.11
C LEU A 518 -16.02 17.73 -19.18
N VAL A 519 -16.93 17.53 -20.14
CA VAL A 519 -17.27 18.54 -21.16
C VAL A 519 -17.89 19.79 -20.54
N TRP A 520 -18.78 19.61 -19.56
CA TRP A 520 -19.38 20.76 -18.86
C TRP A 520 -18.36 21.54 -18.05
N PHE A 521 -17.46 20.83 -17.36
CA PHE A 521 -16.43 21.46 -16.53
C PHE A 521 -15.37 22.17 -17.38
N TRP A 522 -14.93 21.51 -18.47
CA TRP A 522 -13.91 22.03 -19.39
C TRP A 522 -14.57 22.71 -20.61
N SER A 523 -15.42 23.70 -20.35
CA SER A 523 -16.13 24.45 -21.39
C SER A 523 -15.21 25.39 -22.21
N THR A 524 -13.90 25.39 -21.94
CA THR A 524 -12.92 26.18 -22.70
C THR A 524 -12.58 25.51 -24.03
N PRO A 525 -12.45 26.26 -25.16
CA PRO A 525 -12.23 25.69 -26.49
C PRO A 525 -10.87 25.02 -26.72
N HIS A 526 -10.00 25.04 -25.71
CA HIS A 526 -8.61 24.58 -25.84
C HIS A 526 -8.42 23.07 -25.68
N VAL A 527 -9.41 22.32 -25.14
CA VAL A 527 -9.32 20.88 -25.00
C VAL A 527 -10.27 20.18 -25.96
N ALA A 528 -9.71 19.39 -26.87
CA ALA A 528 -10.53 18.67 -27.86
C ALA A 528 -11.47 17.66 -27.16
N ARG A 529 -12.76 17.66 -27.53
CA ARG A 529 -13.80 16.82 -26.89
C ARG A 529 -13.49 15.33 -26.95
N TYR A 530 -12.86 14.86 -28.03
CA TYR A 530 -12.47 13.44 -28.12
C TYR A 530 -11.44 13.03 -27.06
N PHE A 531 -10.60 13.97 -26.60
CA PHE A 531 -9.63 13.72 -25.56
C PHE A 531 -10.32 13.43 -24.20
N LEU A 532 -11.37 14.21 -23.89
CA LEU A 532 -12.18 13.99 -22.69
C LEU A 532 -12.92 12.64 -22.73
N LEU A 533 -13.36 12.23 -23.92
CA LEU A 533 -13.97 10.91 -24.10
C LEU A 533 -12.97 9.77 -23.88
N LEU A 534 -11.75 9.89 -24.39
CA LEU A 534 -10.69 8.90 -24.18
C LEU A 534 -10.32 8.78 -22.69
N ILE A 535 -10.23 9.89 -22.00
CA ILE A 535 -10.01 9.91 -20.54
C ILE A 535 -11.16 9.19 -19.84
N ALA A 536 -12.42 9.48 -20.16
CA ALA A 536 -13.58 8.83 -19.55
C ALA A 536 -13.57 7.31 -19.78
N ILE A 537 -13.24 6.86 -20.99
CA ILE A 537 -13.09 5.44 -21.30
C ILE A 537 -11.98 4.80 -20.47
N LEU A 538 -10.84 5.46 -20.30
CA LEU A 538 -9.69 4.91 -19.60
C LEU A 538 -9.88 4.86 -18.08
N GLU A 539 -10.55 5.85 -17.50
CA GLU A 539 -10.73 5.92 -16.05
C GLU A 539 -11.71 4.87 -15.52
N ILE A 540 -12.83 4.61 -16.22
CA ILE A 540 -13.83 3.68 -15.71
C ILE A 540 -13.40 2.24 -15.93
N PRO A 541 -13.18 1.43 -14.86
CA PRO A 541 -12.67 0.08 -14.98
C PRO A 541 -13.69 -0.84 -15.69
N LEU A 542 -13.25 -1.64 -16.64
CA LEU A 542 -14.07 -2.63 -17.35
C LEU A 542 -13.43 -4.02 -17.32
N ALA A 543 -12.28 -4.17 -17.99
CA ALA A 543 -11.67 -5.47 -18.21
C ALA A 543 -11.22 -6.20 -16.94
N ARG A 544 -10.76 -5.47 -15.94
CA ARG A 544 -10.22 -6.08 -14.70
C ARG A 544 -11.30 -6.68 -13.81
N LEU A 545 -12.44 -6.03 -13.70
CA LEU A 545 -13.58 -6.55 -12.93
C LEU A 545 -14.22 -7.75 -13.59
N SER A 546 -14.33 -7.74 -14.92
CA SER A 546 -14.87 -8.87 -15.69
C SER A 546 -13.94 -10.09 -15.70
N ALA A 547 -12.62 -9.91 -15.53
CA ALA A 547 -11.65 -11.01 -15.46
C ALA A 547 -11.71 -11.81 -14.15
N ALA A 548 -12.19 -11.25 -13.04
CA ALA A 548 -12.20 -11.92 -11.75
C ALA A 548 -13.04 -13.22 -11.71
N PRO A 549 -14.28 -13.29 -12.27
CA PRO A 549 -15.04 -14.51 -12.33
C PRO A 549 -14.36 -15.60 -13.17
N LEU A 550 -13.70 -15.23 -14.26
CA LEU A 550 -12.98 -16.16 -15.13
C LEU A 550 -11.74 -16.72 -14.41
N ALA A 551 -10.98 -15.87 -13.72
CA ALA A 551 -9.83 -16.28 -12.93
C ALA A 551 -10.22 -17.27 -11.83
N LEU A 552 -11.32 -16.99 -11.11
CA LEU A 552 -11.82 -17.87 -10.07
C LEU A 552 -12.33 -19.21 -10.65
N ALA A 553 -13.04 -19.18 -11.78
CA ALA A 553 -13.50 -20.40 -12.45
C ALA A 553 -12.32 -21.30 -12.84
N TRP A 554 -11.27 -20.74 -13.41
CA TRP A 554 -10.05 -21.49 -13.75
C TRP A 554 -9.35 -22.10 -12.55
N ASN A 555 -9.35 -21.41 -11.41
CA ASN A 555 -8.69 -21.88 -10.19
C ASN A 555 -9.51 -22.95 -9.43
N ARG A 556 -10.86 -22.93 -9.54
CA ARG A 556 -11.73 -23.94 -8.90
C ARG A 556 -11.66 -25.31 -9.56
N HIS A 557 -11.26 -25.39 -10.82
CA HIS A 557 -11.18 -26.63 -11.60
C HIS A 557 -9.76 -27.20 -11.68
N ARG A 558 -8.84 -26.66 -10.92
CA ARG A 558 -7.50 -27.20 -10.68
C ARG A 558 -7.46 -28.00 -9.39
#